data_816de8e97911a4c841d975cdbff232e0
#
_entry.id   816de8e97911a4c841d975cdbff232e0
#
_cell.length_a   1.000
_cell.length_b   1.000
_cell.length_c   1.000
_cell.angle_alpha   90.00
_cell.angle_beta   90.00
_cell.angle_gamma   90.00
#
_symmetry.space_group_name_H-M   'P 1'
#
loop_
_entity.id
_entity.type
_entity.pdbx_description
1 polymer ?
#
loop_
_entity_poly.entity_id
_entity_poly.type
_entity_poly.pdbx_seq_one_letter_code
_entity_poly.pdbx_strand_id
1 'polypeptide(L)'
;DFERMRKKIPVFCDLKPSGKYLAVDLHQAGGIPQVMKMLLNAGLLHGDCITVTGKTIAEVLQDVPDQPPAGQDVIRPIDQPLYQQGHLAILKGNLSPEGCVAKITGLKNPVITGPARVFDDEQSALQAILDGRITHGDVMVLRYLGPKGGPGMPEMLAPTGALIGKGLGETVGLITDG
;
A
#
# COMPACT_ATOMS: atom_id res chain seq x y z
N ASP A 1 -6.27 -9.58 -12.16
CA ASP A 1 -6.48 -10.32 -10.92
C ASP A 1 -6.39 -9.43 -9.67
N PHE A 2 -5.35 -8.58 -9.51
CA PHE A 2 -5.18 -7.71 -8.32
C PHE A 2 -6.41 -6.83 -8.05
N GLU A 3 -6.93 -6.13 -9.07
CA GLU A 3 -8.11 -5.28 -8.92
C GLU A 3 -9.36 -6.08 -8.50
N ARG A 4 -9.51 -7.31 -8.99
CA ARG A 4 -10.59 -8.21 -8.59
C ARG A 4 -10.46 -8.66 -7.14
N MET A 5 -9.22 -8.99 -6.71
CA MET A 5 -8.94 -9.43 -5.34
C MET A 5 -9.11 -8.29 -4.34
N ARG A 6 -8.58 -7.10 -4.63
CA ARG A 6 -8.70 -5.97 -3.70
C ARG A 6 -10.14 -5.57 -3.42
N LYS A 7 -11.06 -5.74 -4.39
CA LYS A 7 -12.50 -5.46 -4.20
C LYS A 7 -13.20 -6.46 -3.28
N LYS A 8 -12.60 -7.63 -3.05
CA LYS A 8 -13.17 -8.70 -2.22
C LYS A 8 -12.57 -8.76 -0.83
N ILE A 9 -11.32 -8.32 -0.66
CA ILE A 9 -10.58 -8.46 0.59
C ILE A 9 -10.58 -7.11 1.31
N PRO A 10 -11.22 -7.02 2.49
CA PRO A 10 -11.25 -5.80 3.27
C PRO A 10 -9.91 -5.51 3.95
N VAL A 11 -9.70 -4.27 4.36
CA VAL A 11 -8.60 -3.88 5.25
C VAL A 11 -9.13 -3.86 6.67
N PHE A 12 -8.68 -4.78 7.50
CA PHE A 12 -9.15 -4.95 8.88
C PHE A 12 -8.03 -4.90 9.94
N CYS A 13 -6.77 -4.66 9.51
CA CYS A 13 -5.67 -4.39 10.42
C CYS A 13 -5.24 -2.93 10.33
N ASP A 14 -5.18 -2.24 11.47
CA ASP A 14 -4.87 -0.81 11.58
C ASP A 14 -3.38 -0.57 11.84
N LEU A 15 -2.54 -0.84 10.86
CA LEU A 15 -1.08 -0.88 11.00
C LEU A 15 -0.38 0.29 10.32
N LYS A 16 0.70 0.78 10.93
CA LYS A 16 1.63 1.72 10.30
C LYS A 16 2.25 1.15 9.02
N PRO A 17 2.60 2.00 8.03
CA PRO A 17 2.73 3.46 8.11
C PRO A 17 1.42 4.27 8.01
N SER A 18 0.33 3.68 7.53
CA SER A 18 -0.93 4.39 7.30
C SER A 18 -1.93 4.29 8.45
N GLY A 19 -1.76 3.31 9.34
CA GLY A 19 -2.58 3.09 10.51
C GLY A 19 -1.90 3.49 11.82
N LYS A 20 -2.51 3.08 12.92
CA LYS A 20 -2.16 3.51 14.27
C LYS A 20 -1.11 2.62 14.94
N TYR A 21 -1.18 1.31 14.74
CA TYR A 21 -0.43 0.30 15.49
C TYR A 21 0.84 -0.17 14.78
N LEU A 22 1.76 -0.75 15.55
CA LEU A 22 3.02 -1.33 15.08
C LEU A 22 2.88 -2.84 14.84
N ALA A 23 3.89 -3.45 14.21
CA ALA A 23 3.93 -4.90 14.01
C ALA A 23 3.96 -5.69 15.33
N VAL A 24 4.53 -5.13 16.40
CA VAL A 24 4.51 -5.73 17.73
C VAL A 24 3.10 -5.78 18.31
N ASP A 25 2.30 -4.75 18.09
CA ASP A 25 0.89 -4.74 18.53
C ASP A 25 0.08 -5.81 17.77
N LEU A 26 0.34 -5.97 16.47
CA LEU A 26 -0.26 -7.04 15.69
C LEU A 26 0.11 -8.42 16.26
N HIS A 27 1.38 -8.62 16.60
CA HIS A 27 1.83 -9.89 17.19
C HIS A 27 1.08 -10.20 18.50
N GLN A 28 0.92 -9.22 19.38
CA GLN A 28 0.16 -9.34 20.63
C GLN A 28 -1.34 -9.60 20.41
N ALA A 29 -1.90 -9.07 19.33
CA ALA A 29 -3.30 -9.29 18.94
C ALA A 29 -3.57 -10.66 18.26
N GLY A 30 -2.56 -11.55 18.21
CA GLY A 30 -2.67 -12.87 17.58
C GLY A 30 -1.84 -13.04 16.32
N GLY A 31 -1.25 -11.97 15.80
CA GLY A 31 -0.28 -12.00 14.69
C GLY A 31 -0.85 -12.39 13.34
N ILE A 32 0.04 -12.71 12.43
CA ILE A 32 -0.30 -13.18 11.08
C ILE A 32 -1.16 -14.45 11.10
N PRO A 33 -0.93 -15.45 11.98
CA PRO A 33 -1.80 -16.62 12.04
C PRO A 33 -3.27 -16.26 12.31
N GLN A 34 -3.53 -15.30 13.19
CA GLN A 34 -4.89 -14.83 13.48
C GLN A 34 -5.54 -14.19 12.25
N VAL A 35 -4.82 -13.33 11.53
CA VAL A 35 -5.28 -12.72 10.28
C VAL A 35 -5.62 -13.79 9.24
N MET A 36 -4.73 -14.77 9.06
CA MET A 36 -4.93 -15.89 8.13
C MET A 36 -6.13 -16.76 8.53
N LYS A 37 -6.32 -17.02 9.82
CA LYS A 37 -7.47 -17.78 10.33
C LYS A 37 -8.80 -17.10 9.99
N MET A 38 -8.88 -15.80 10.20
CA MET A 38 -10.08 -15.02 9.88
C MET A 38 -10.37 -15.00 8.38
N LEU A 39 -9.34 -14.86 7.53
CA LEU A 39 -9.47 -14.94 6.08
C LEU A 39 -9.91 -16.34 5.61
N LEU A 40 -9.38 -17.39 6.24
CA LEU A 40 -9.76 -18.78 5.95
C LEU A 40 -11.23 -19.02 6.28
N ASN A 41 -11.67 -18.61 7.47
CA ASN A 41 -13.06 -18.76 7.91
C ASN A 41 -14.04 -17.96 7.04
N ALA A 42 -13.59 -16.82 6.47
CA ALA A 42 -14.37 -16.03 5.52
C ALA A 42 -14.35 -16.55 4.07
N GLY A 43 -13.65 -17.65 3.79
CA GLY A 43 -13.50 -18.20 2.44
C GLY A 43 -12.66 -17.33 1.50
N LEU A 44 -11.80 -16.47 2.05
CA LEU A 44 -10.92 -15.56 1.32
C LEU A 44 -9.48 -16.06 1.21
N LEU A 45 -9.18 -17.23 1.80
CA LEU A 45 -7.88 -17.87 1.78
C LEU A 45 -8.06 -19.36 1.38
N HIS A 46 -7.19 -19.88 0.52
CA HIS A 46 -7.20 -21.26 0.10
C HIS A 46 -6.56 -22.16 1.17
N GLY A 47 -7.39 -22.89 1.91
CA GLY A 47 -6.94 -23.72 3.03
C GLY A 47 -6.22 -25.01 2.64
N ASP A 48 -6.41 -25.49 1.42
CA ASP A 48 -5.84 -26.71 0.85
C ASP A 48 -4.41 -26.57 0.30
N CYS A 49 -3.91 -25.32 0.19
CA CYS A 49 -2.56 -25.07 -0.28
C CYS A 49 -1.51 -25.55 0.74
N ILE A 50 -0.49 -26.27 0.25
CA ILE A 50 0.62 -26.80 1.06
C ILE A 50 1.58 -25.67 1.42
N THR A 51 2.01 -25.64 2.69
CA THR A 51 3.02 -24.72 3.22
C THR A 51 4.41 -25.36 3.23
N VAL A 52 5.43 -24.57 3.55
CA VAL A 52 6.82 -25.05 3.71
C VAL A 52 6.99 -26.10 4.81
N THR A 53 6.01 -26.24 5.71
CA THR A 53 6.03 -27.27 6.76
C THR A 53 5.54 -28.63 6.28
N GLY A 54 5.10 -28.76 5.03
CA GLY A 54 4.48 -29.95 4.48
C GLY A 54 3.01 -30.16 4.89
N LYS A 55 2.44 -29.23 5.67
CA LYS A 55 1.03 -29.20 6.05
C LYS A 55 0.28 -28.19 5.19
N THR A 56 -1.02 -28.38 5.05
CA THR A 56 -1.89 -27.38 4.42
C THR A 56 -2.06 -26.12 5.30
N ILE A 57 -2.50 -25.02 4.71
CA ILE A 57 -2.82 -23.79 5.47
C ILE A 57 -3.88 -24.08 6.54
N ALA A 58 -4.91 -24.84 6.22
CA ALA A 58 -5.96 -25.23 7.17
C ALA A 58 -5.40 -26.02 8.36
N GLU A 59 -4.50 -26.96 8.12
CA GLU A 59 -3.84 -27.74 9.18
C GLU A 59 -2.92 -26.89 10.05
N VAL A 60 -2.17 -25.95 9.45
CA VAL A 60 -1.31 -25.02 10.20
C VAL A 60 -2.12 -24.08 11.10
N LEU A 61 -3.32 -23.71 10.67
CA LEU A 61 -4.20 -22.79 11.40
C LEU A 61 -5.21 -23.51 12.32
N GLN A 62 -5.12 -24.83 12.45
CA GLN A 62 -6.10 -25.63 13.20
C GLN A 62 -6.28 -25.15 14.63
N ASP A 63 -5.18 -24.90 15.34
CA ASP A 63 -5.16 -24.51 16.75
C ASP A 63 -5.24 -22.98 16.98
N VAL A 64 -5.34 -22.18 15.91
CA VAL A 64 -5.48 -20.73 16.00
C VAL A 64 -6.96 -20.40 16.32
N PRO A 65 -7.24 -19.56 17.32
CA PRO A 65 -8.62 -19.14 17.64
C PRO A 65 -9.35 -18.53 16.44
N ASP A 66 -10.65 -18.72 16.36
CA ASP A 66 -11.46 -18.16 15.26
C ASP A 66 -11.57 -16.64 15.31
N GLN A 67 -11.40 -16.05 16.49
CA GLN A 67 -11.47 -14.61 16.74
C GLN A 67 -10.23 -14.11 17.46
N PRO A 68 -9.79 -12.88 17.20
CA PRO A 68 -8.68 -12.28 17.92
C PRO A 68 -9.05 -12.04 19.40
N PRO A 69 -8.07 -11.84 20.29
CA PRO A 69 -8.31 -11.53 21.69
C PRO A 69 -9.26 -10.36 21.89
N ALA A 70 -10.12 -10.44 22.91
CA ALA A 70 -11.04 -9.36 23.24
C ALA A 70 -10.27 -8.12 23.79
N GLY A 71 -10.86 -6.93 23.64
CA GLY A 71 -10.33 -5.69 24.18
C GLY A 71 -9.20 -5.04 23.37
N GLN A 72 -8.99 -5.48 22.13
CA GLN A 72 -8.05 -4.88 21.18
C GLN A 72 -8.77 -4.38 19.92
N ASP A 73 -8.21 -3.43 19.20
CA ASP A 73 -8.71 -2.87 17.95
C ASP A 73 -7.65 -2.83 16.83
N VAL A 74 -6.55 -3.56 17.02
CA VAL A 74 -5.47 -3.77 16.03
C VAL A 74 -5.97 -4.60 14.85
N ILE A 75 -6.65 -5.73 15.18
CA ILE A 75 -7.31 -6.61 14.21
C ILE A 75 -8.82 -6.47 14.44
N ARG A 76 -9.51 -5.88 13.49
CA ARG A 76 -10.97 -5.71 13.55
C ARG A 76 -11.71 -6.95 13.02
N PRO A 77 -12.96 -7.15 13.43
CA PRO A 77 -13.82 -8.16 12.81
C PRO A 77 -13.93 -7.92 11.30
N ILE A 78 -13.98 -9.01 10.53
CA ILE A 78 -13.97 -8.93 9.07
C ILE A 78 -15.25 -8.31 8.49
N ASP A 79 -16.34 -8.36 9.24
CA ASP A 79 -17.64 -7.72 8.93
C ASP A 79 -17.68 -6.23 9.34
N GLN A 80 -16.71 -5.77 10.14
CA GLN A 80 -16.55 -4.37 10.56
C GLN A 80 -15.12 -3.85 10.26
N PRO A 81 -14.67 -3.94 9.01
CA PRO A 81 -13.30 -3.58 8.65
C PRO A 81 -13.09 -2.07 8.71
N LEU A 82 -11.81 -1.65 8.68
CA LEU A 82 -11.44 -0.25 8.49
C LEU A 82 -11.89 0.27 7.13
N TYR A 83 -11.70 -0.55 6.09
CA TYR A 83 -12.11 -0.26 4.72
C TYR A 83 -12.63 -1.53 4.05
N GLN A 84 -13.69 -1.38 3.28
CA GLN A 84 -14.36 -2.51 2.60
C GLN A 84 -13.53 -3.11 1.45
N GLN A 85 -12.49 -2.43 1.00
CA GLN A 85 -11.66 -2.86 -0.12
C GLN A 85 -10.18 -2.63 0.18
N GLY A 86 -9.33 -3.47 -0.40
CA GLY A 86 -7.87 -3.32 -0.34
C GLY A 86 -7.38 -2.03 -1.00
N HIS A 87 -6.20 -1.58 -0.62
CA HIS A 87 -5.65 -0.26 -0.97
C HIS A 87 -4.58 -0.28 -2.08
N LEU A 88 -4.32 -1.43 -2.70
CA LEU A 88 -3.48 -1.53 -3.90
C LEU A 88 -4.38 -1.48 -5.14
N ALA A 89 -4.59 -0.29 -5.67
CA ALA A 89 -5.44 -0.06 -6.83
C ALA A 89 -4.67 -0.16 -8.14
N ILE A 90 -5.27 -0.80 -9.14
CA ILE A 90 -4.75 -0.81 -10.52
C ILE A 90 -5.50 0.27 -11.30
N LEU A 91 -4.77 1.30 -11.69
CA LEU A 91 -5.30 2.43 -12.44
C LEU A 91 -4.92 2.32 -13.91
N LYS A 92 -5.75 2.88 -14.79
CA LYS A 92 -5.50 2.95 -16.22
C LYS A 92 -5.85 4.33 -16.76
N GLY A 93 -5.08 4.77 -17.73
CA GLY A 93 -5.29 6.05 -18.39
C GLY A 93 -4.43 6.16 -19.65
N ASN A 94 -4.51 7.28 -20.35
CA ASN A 94 -3.73 7.53 -21.56
C ASN A 94 -2.21 7.57 -21.31
N LEU A 95 -1.78 7.95 -20.09
CA LEU A 95 -0.37 7.90 -19.71
C LEU A 95 0.10 6.48 -19.39
N SER A 96 -0.77 5.63 -18.87
CA SER A 96 -0.47 4.23 -18.52
C SER A 96 -1.59 3.31 -19.00
N PRO A 97 -1.69 3.02 -20.32
CA PRO A 97 -2.78 2.23 -20.86
C PRO A 97 -2.73 0.75 -20.42
N GLU A 98 -1.57 0.22 -20.17
CA GLU A 98 -1.38 -1.14 -19.62
C GLU A 98 -1.69 -1.21 -18.12
N GLY A 99 -1.66 -0.09 -17.42
CA GLY A 99 -1.98 0.05 -16.01
C GLY A 99 -0.78 0.45 -15.15
N CYS A 100 -1.10 1.07 -14.03
CA CYS A 100 -0.15 1.39 -12.96
C CYS A 100 -0.73 1.00 -11.60
N VAL A 101 0.12 0.88 -10.59
CA VAL A 101 -0.27 0.57 -9.22
C VAL A 101 -0.30 1.87 -8.40
N ALA A 102 -1.38 2.07 -7.67
CA ALA A 102 -1.49 3.12 -6.67
C ALA A 102 -1.79 2.52 -5.29
N LYS A 103 -1.02 2.91 -4.29
CA LYS A 103 -1.37 2.66 -2.89
C LYS A 103 -2.22 3.83 -2.41
N ILE A 104 -3.51 3.59 -2.23
CA ILE A 104 -4.52 4.63 -1.93
C ILE A 104 -4.84 4.75 -0.43
N THR A 105 -4.07 4.09 0.43
CA THR A 105 -4.26 4.12 1.88
C THR A 105 -4.08 5.53 2.43
N GLY A 106 -5.08 6.02 3.17
CA GLY A 106 -5.01 7.34 3.82
C GLY A 106 -5.03 8.53 2.86
N LEU A 107 -5.30 8.31 1.57
CA LEU A 107 -5.33 9.36 0.56
C LEU A 107 -6.51 10.31 0.81
N LYS A 108 -6.24 11.57 1.10
CA LYS A 108 -7.28 12.60 1.31
C LYS A 108 -7.74 13.22 0.01
N ASN A 109 -6.80 13.45 -0.92
CA ASN A 109 -7.05 14.05 -2.22
C ASN A 109 -6.80 13.01 -3.33
N PRO A 110 -7.84 12.30 -3.80
CA PRO A 110 -7.68 11.24 -4.81
C PRO A 110 -7.45 11.77 -6.23
N VAL A 111 -7.62 13.07 -6.44
CA VAL A 111 -7.45 13.71 -7.75
C VAL A 111 -6.56 14.94 -7.60
N ILE A 112 -5.45 14.96 -8.34
CA ILE A 112 -4.56 16.11 -8.46
C ILE A 112 -4.47 16.47 -9.94
N THR A 113 -4.72 17.74 -10.25
CA THR A 113 -4.63 18.27 -11.61
C THR A 113 -3.71 19.46 -11.60
N GLY A 114 -2.71 19.47 -12.50
CA GLY A 114 -1.77 20.58 -12.59
C GLY A 114 -0.65 20.36 -13.59
N PRO A 115 0.30 21.28 -13.68
CA PRO A 115 1.41 21.18 -14.61
C PRO A 115 2.33 20.01 -14.26
N ALA A 116 2.78 19.29 -15.29
CA ALA A 116 3.77 18.23 -15.13
C ALA A 116 5.17 18.84 -14.91
N ARG A 117 5.87 18.36 -13.88
CA ARG A 117 7.28 18.64 -13.61
C ARG A 117 8.09 17.36 -13.85
N VAL A 118 8.73 17.28 -15.00
CA VAL A 118 9.37 16.07 -15.49
C VAL A 118 10.85 16.05 -15.10
N PHE A 119 11.30 14.92 -14.55
CA PHE A 119 12.69 14.65 -14.14
C PHE A 119 13.13 13.30 -14.65
N ASP A 120 14.38 13.19 -15.04
CA ASP A 120 14.99 11.97 -15.57
C ASP A 120 15.83 11.20 -14.54
N ASP A 121 15.93 11.75 -13.32
CA ASP A 121 16.60 11.14 -12.18
C ASP A 121 16.04 11.65 -10.85
N GLU A 122 16.27 10.87 -9.80
CA GLU A 122 15.83 11.17 -8.44
C GLU A 122 16.51 12.42 -7.84
N GLN A 123 17.80 12.60 -8.13
CA GLN A 123 18.61 13.67 -7.56
C GLN A 123 18.13 15.06 -8.04
N SER A 124 17.88 15.21 -9.34
CA SER A 124 17.36 16.46 -9.89
C SER A 124 15.95 16.78 -9.39
N ALA A 125 15.11 15.75 -9.20
CA ALA A 125 13.79 15.88 -8.60
C ALA A 125 13.88 16.36 -7.14
N LEU A 126 14.75 15.72 -6.33
CA LEU A 126 14.98 16.12 -4.94
C LEU A 126 15.48 17.56 -4.85
N GLN A 127 16.45 17.94 -5.68
CA GLN A 127 16.98 19.30 -5.69
C GLN A 127 15.89 20.33 -6.04
N ALA A 128 15.00 20.01 -7.01
CA ALA A 128 13.89 20.87 -7.37
C ALA A 128 12.92 21.12 -6.21
N ILE A 129 12.67 20.10 -5.38
CA ILE A 129 11.83 20.23 -4.17
C ILE A 129 12.52 21.11 -3.14
N LEU A 130 13.81 20.87 -2.88
CA LEU A 130 14.59 21.64 -1.89
C LEU A 130 14.70 23.11 -2.27
N ASP A 131 14.91 23.41 -3.55
CA ASP A 131 14.98 24.77 -4.11
C ASP A 131 13.63 25.50 -4.15
N GLY A 132 12.51 24.84 -3.80
CA GLY A 132 11.17 25.42 -3.86
C GLY A 132 10.61 25.59 -5.27
N ARG A 133 11.15 24.85 -6.26
CA ARG A 133 10.66 24.87 -7.65
C ARG A 133 9.42 24.00 -7.86
N ILE A 134 9.08 23.17 -6.86
CA ILE A 134 7.85 22.39 -6.82
C ILE A 134 6.85 23.09 -5.89
N THR A 135 5.64 23.26 -6.37
CA THR A 135 4.60 24.02 -5.68
C THR A 135 3.29 23.23 -5.58
N HIS A 136 2.35 23.70 -4.77
CA HIS A 136 1.03 23.10 -4.65
C HIS A 136 0.34 22.94 -6.02
N GLY A 137 -0.19 21.77 -6.28
CA GLY A 137 -0.87 21.43 -7.52
C GLY A 137 0.04 20.94 -8.65
N ASP A 138 1.35 20.92 -8.46
CA ASP A 138 2.25 20.29 -9.44
C ASP A 138 2.08 18.77 -9.47
N VAL A 139 2.35 18.14 -10.63
CA VAL A 139 2.46 16.70 -10.80
C VAL A 139 3.89 16.38 -11.20
N MET A 140 4.65 15.82 -10.29
CA MET A 140 6.02 15.36 -10.55
C MET A 140 6.00 14.05 -11.34
N VAL A 141 6.79 13.97 -12.39
CA VAL A 141 6.95 12.77 -13.22
C VAL A 141 8.43 12.40 -13.26
N LEU A 142 8.79 11.32 -12.57
CA LEU A 142 10.14 10.77 -12.56
C LEU A 142 10.19 9.58 -13.51
N ARG A 143 10.98 9.67 -14.54
CA ARG A 143 11.07 8.69 -15.62
C ARG A 143 12.46 8.08 -15.74
N TYR A 144 12.57 6.96 -16.45
CA TYR A 144 13.81 6.20 -16.68
C TYR A 144 14.41 5.58 -15.41
N LEU A 145 13.60 5.35 -14.40
CA LEU A 145 14.00 4.72 -13.13
C LEU A 145 13.55 3.26 -13.02
N GLY A 146 12.64 2.87 -13.90
CA GLY A 146 12.13 1.51 -13.99
C GLY A 146 13.06 0.53 -14.71
N PRO A 147 12.66 -0.75 -14.81
CA PRO A 147 13.49 -1.82 -15.39
C PRO A 147 13.73 -1.69 -16.90
N LYS A 148 12.92 -0.90 -17.61
CA LYS A 148 13.10 -0.61 -19.05
C LYS A 148 13.89 0.69 -19.24
N GLY A 149 15.20 0.65 -19.10
CA GLY A 149 16.06 1.79 -19.37
C GLY A 149 16.64 2.47 -18.13
N GLY A 150 16.30 1.97 -16.95
CA GLY A 150 16.84 2.41 -15.68
C GLY A 150 17.37 1.24 -14.85
N PRO A 151 17.85 1.51 -13.63
CA PRO A 151 18.43 0.49 -12.75
C PRO A 151 17.36 -0.45 -12.14
N GLY A 152 16.09 -0.20 -12.35
CA GLY A 152 14.99 -0.87 -11.67
C GLY A 152 14.47 -0.06 -10.48
N MET A 153 13.59 -0.57 -9.68
CA MET A 153 12.83 0.12 -8.64
C MET A 153 13.67 0.79 -7.53
N PRO A 154 14.07 2.06 -7.64
CA PRO A 154 14.54 2.84 -6.48
C PRO A 154 13.34 3.16 -5.56
N GLU A 155 13.60 3.29 -4.27
CA GLU A 155 12.53 3.50 -3.28
C GLU A 155 11.90 4.90 -3.29
N MET A 156 12.53 5.87 -3.92
CA MET A 156 12.07 7.28 -3.98
C MET A 156 11.81 7.91 -2.60
N LEU A 157 12.51 7.46 -1.57
CA LEU A 157 12.31 7.95 -0.20
C LEU A 157 12.74 9.41 -0.04
N ALA A 158 13.80 9.83 -0.71
CA ALA A 158 14.32 11.18 -0.58
C ALA A 158 13.36 12.23 -1.17
N PRO A 159 12.85 12.13 -2.41
CA PRO A 159 11.87 13.06 -2.94
C PRO A 159 10.56 13.05 -2.16
N THR A 160 10.02 11.86 -1.81
CA THR A 160 8.75 11.77 -1.07
C THR A 160 8.88 12.34 0.35
N GLY A 161 10.00 12.08 1.05
CA GLY A 161 10.30 12.66 2.34
C GLY A 161 10.45 14.20 2.27
N ALA A 162 11.10 14.71 1.24
CA ALA A 162 11.25 16.14 1.01
C ALA A 162 9.90 16.84 0.73
N LEU A 163 9.02 16.20 -0.06
CA LEU A 163 7.65 16.71 -0.29
C LEU A 163 6.87 16.84 1.03
N ILE A 164 6.92 15.82 1.87
CA ILE A 164 6.28 15.83 3.19
C ILE A 164 6.90 16.93 4.08
N GLY A 165 8.23 17.02 4.12
CA GLY A 165 8.96 18.02 4.88
C GLY A 165 8.67 19.47 4.48
N LYS A 166 8.33 19.69 3.20
CA LYS A 166 7.90 20.99 2.66
C LYS A 166 6.38 21.25 2.78
N GLY A 167 5.61 20.32 3.36
CA GLY A 167 4.16 20.46 3.45
C GLY A 167 3.40 20.20 2.14
N LEU A 168 4.05 19.59 1.15
CA LEU A 168 3.51 19.37 -0.19
C LEU A 168 2.90 17.98 -0.40
N GLY A 169 3.05 17.07 0.57
CA GLY A 169 2.68 15.65 0.44
C GLY A 169 1.21 15.36 0.12
N GLU A 170 0.30 16.30 0.42
CA GLU A 170 -1.14 16.16 0.16
C GLU A 170 -1.58 16.87 -1.15
N THR A 171 -0.72 17.66 -1.77
CA THR A 171 -1.10 18.57 -2.84
C THR A 171 -0.27 18.45 -4.11
N VAL A 172 0.81 17.69 -4.06
CA VAL A 172 1.66 17.35 -5.20
C VAL A 172 1.50 15.89 -5.55
N GLY A 173 1.17 15.61 -6.81
CA GLY A 173 1.16 14.24 -7.32
C GLY A 173 2.56 13.77 -7.68
N LEU A 174 2.84 12.46 -7.54
CA LEU A 174 4.09 11.87 -8.00
C LEU A 174 3.79 10.60 -8.80
N ILE A 175 4.38 10.52 -9.99
CA ILE A 175 4.28 9.40 -10.91
C ILE A 175 5.70 8.97 -11.27
N THR A 176 5.96 7.67 -11.32
CA THR A 176 7.24 7.11 -11.73
C THR A 176 7.06 5.77 -12.43
N ASP A 177 8.03 5.39 -13.24
CA ASP A 177 8.18 4.06 -13.83
C ASP A 177 9.11 3.14 -13.00
N GLY A 178 9.61 3.67 -11.89
CA GLY A 178 10.48 2.97 -10.94
C GLY A 178 9.77 2.26 -9.80
#